data_e96b129311119ee3de68c33b5aa96343
#
_entry.id   e96b129311119ee3de68c33b5aa96343
#
_cell.length_a   1.000
_cell.length_b   1.000
_cell.length_c   1.000
_cell.angle_alpha   90.00
_cell.angle_beta   90.00
_cell.angle_gamma   90.00
#
_symmetry.space_group_name_H-M   'P 1'
#
loop_
_entity.id
_entity.type
_entity.pdbx_description
1 polymer ?
#
loop_
_entity_poly.entity_id
_entity_poly.type
_entity_poly.pdbx_seq_one_letter_code
_entity_poly.pdbx_strand_id
1 'polypeptide(L)'
;EDWADVASRGFIEGYYGNPWSTEDRINLMTWGGYYKLNSYFYAPKNDPKHNSNWRQLYTDEEIETLIKPLADAGNASKCRFVYALHTFMNNAVRFDTEEHYQEDLAIVQAKFEQVIEAGVRQVAILADDAANVGADNYIKFLNDMTDWLAEMGKEYPDLKQTLPFCTVEYMYNGQSYYQQFPENVQIVMTGGRIWGEVSNSFTETFTNTAGRGPYMWINWPCTDNSKNHLIMGGYSTFLHPGVDPAKIQGIVLNPMQQSEPSKVAIFGNACYSWNIWETEEEADLAWNNSFKYVDHNSAIETEGSNALRELSKHMMNQNMDSRVTALQESVDLAPMLTAFKDKLNSNTVTAEDVDALIAEFEVLQDAADIYEAQAGDTNVRDQIIYWLDCWDDTTDAAIAYLNGVKAVINGDTTAILQYNTAGKTAFDSSKTHALWYLDHYEYAEAGVQHIVPFIQATADYVSKYAETAMNPDALIQSFITNRADTPNGSTDNVFD
;
A
#
# COMPACT_ATOMS: atom_id res chain seq x y z
N GLU A 1 -4.49 -34.57 -0.99
CA GLU A 1 -5.41 -33.44 -0.85
C GLU A 1 -4.67 -32.34 -0.09
N ASP A 2 -4.85 -31.10 -0.52
CA ASP A 2 -4.25 -29.92 0.07
C ASP A 2 -5.35 -28.90 0.37
N TRP A 3 -5.23 -28.17 1.47
CA TRP A 3 -6.20 -27.15 1.90
C TRP A 3 -5.50 -25.96 2.51
N ALA A 4 -6.17 -24.82 2.50
CA ALA A 4 -5.61 -23.58 3.05
C ALA A 4 -5.54 -23.61 4.58
N ASP A 5 -4.46 -23.07 5.13
CA ASP A 5 -4.30 -22.82 6.56
C ASP A 5 -5.33 -21.81 7.09
N VAL A 6 -5.66 -20.80 6.30
CA VAL A 6 -6.62 -19.75 6.65
C VAL A 6 -7.87 -19.87 5.78
N ALA A 7 -9.03 -20.08 6.43
CA ALA A 7 -10.28 -20.39 5.75
C ALA A 7 -10.81 -19.26 4.85
N SER A 8 -10.74 -18.01 5.28
CA SER A 8 -11.16 -16.83 4.51
C SER A 8 -9.95 -15.99 4.10
N ARG A 9 -9.80 -15.75 2.81
CA ARG A 9 -8.61 -15.17 2.20
C ARG A 9 -9.01 -14.14 1.15
N GLY A 10 -8.50 -12.93 1.26
CA GLY A 10 -8.88 -11.95 0.25
C GLY A 10 -8.39 -10.53 0.50
N PHE A 11 -9.22 -9.60 0.08
CA PHE A 11 -8.96 -8.17 0.18
C PHE A 11 -10.26 -7.41 0.46
N ILE A 12 -10.12 -6.21 1.01
CA ILE A 12 -11.24 -5.31 1.33
C ILE A 12 -11.01 -3.95 0.69
N GLU A 13 -11.97 -3.47 -0.10
CA GLU A 13 -11.96 -2.11 -0.64
C GLU A 13 -12.45 -1.15 0.46
N GLY A 14 -11.57 -0.88 1.43
CA GLY A 14 -11.89 -0.06 2.60
C GLY A 14 -10.98 1.16 2.77
N TYR A 15 -10.08 1.41 1.82
CA TYR A 15 -9.14 2.53 1.82
C TYR A 15 -9.85 3.87 1.59
N TYR A 16 -9.21 4.97 1.99
CA TYR A 16 -9.58 6.33 1.60
C TYR A 16 -8.85 6.70 0.31
N GLY A 17 -9.60 7.04 -0.75
CA GLY A 17 -9.06 7.33 -2.07
C GLY A 17 -10.12 7.20 -3.16
N ASN A 18 -9.69 7.21 -4.42
CA ASN A 18 -10.60 6.98 -5.54
C ASN A 18 -11.13 5.54 -5.50
N PRO A 19 -12.44 5.32 -5.64
CA PRO A 19 -12.99 3.98 -5.69
C PRO A 19 -12.50 3.25 -6.95
N TRP A 20 -12.35 1.94 -6.83
CA TRP A 20 -12.11 1.11 -8.01
C TRP A 20 -13.28 1.15 -8.97
N SER A 21 -13.01 1.01 -10.26
CA SER A 21 -14.06 0.80 -11.24
C SER A 21 -14.69 -0.59 -11.09
N THR A 22 -15.89 -0.78 -11.62
CA THR A 22 -16.54 -2.10 -11.66
C THR A 22 -15.65 -3.10 -12.40
N GLU A 23 -15.02 -2.69 -13.49
CA GLU A 23 -14.10 -3.53 -14.26
C GLU A 23 -12.89 -3.95 -13.44
N ASP A 24 -12.23 -3.03 -12.72
CA ASP A 24 -11.10 -3.33 -11.85
C ASP A 24 -11.49 -4.32 -10.75
N ARG A 25 -12.65 -4.16 -10.14
CA ARG A 25 -13.19 -5.08 -9.12
C ARG A 25 -13.39 -6.49 -9.68
N ILE A 26 -14.00 -6.60 -10.87
CA ILE A 26 -14.22 -7.89 -11.55
C ILE A 26 -12.88 -8.53 -11.91
N ASN A 27 -11.95 -7.77 -12.48
CA ASN A 27 -10.62 -8.26 -12.83
C ASN A 27 -9.88 -8.79 -11.60
N LEU A 28 -9.92 -8.07 -10.49
CA LEU A 28 -9.23 -8.46 -9.26
C LEU A 28 -9.86 -9.70 -8.60
N MET A 29 -11.20 -9.83 -8.61
CA MET A 29 -11.88 -11.04 -8.15
C MET A 29 -11.54 -12.25 -9.04
N THR A 30 -11.52 -12.08 -10.35
CA THR A 30 -11.22 -13.15 -11.29
C THR A 30 -9.78 -13.65 -11.13
N TRP A 31 -8.83 -12.73 -11.10
CA TRP A 31 -7.43 -13.04 -10.83
C TRP A 31 -7.24 -13.65 -9.44
N GLY A 32 -7.86 -13.09 -8.42
CA GLY A 32 -7.78 -13.58 -7.05
C GLY A 32 -8.32 -14.99 -6.89
N GLY A 33 -9.46 -15.29 -7.50
CA GLY A 33 -10.06 -16.64 -7.49
C GLY A 33 -9.17 -17.68 -8.16
N TYR A 34 -8.45 -17.31 -9.21
CA TYR A 34 -7.47 -18.17 -9.85
C TYR A 34 -6.34 -18.56 -8.88
N TYR A 35 -5.91 -17.64 -8.01
CA TYR A 35 -4.91 -17.89 -6.96
C TYR A 35 -5.50 -18.29 -5.61
N LYS A 36 -6.73 -18.82 -5.60
CA LYS A 36 -7.38 -19.39 -4.42
C LYS A 36 -7.82 -18.38 -3.36
N LEU A 37 -7.86 -17.10 -3.67
CA LEU A 37 -8.59 -16.13 -2.84
C LEU A 37 -10.09 -16.39 -2.93
N ASN A 38 -10.81 -16.18 -1.85
CA ASN A 38 -12.23 -16.51 -1.76
C ASN A 38 -13.11 -15.39 -1.21
N SER A 39 -12.54 -14.20 -0.97
CA SER A 39 -13.29 -13.09 -0.38
C SER A 39 -12.82 -11.73 -0.91
N TYR A 40 -13.78 -10.97 -1.43
CA TYR A 40 -13.65 -9.54 -1.71
C TYR A 40 -14.73 -8.81 -0.91
N PHE A 41 -14.30 -7.96 0.02
CA PHE A 41 -15.22 -7.14 0.82
C PHE A 41 -15.46 -5.81 0.12
N TYR A 42 -16.70 -5.57 -0.23
CA TYR A 42 -17.15 -4.31 -0.80
C TYR A 42 -17.46 -3.31 0.32
N ALA A 43 -16.54 -2.38 0.54
CA ALA A 43 -16.64 -1.34 1.56
C ALA A 43 -16.09 0.02 1.10
N PRO A 44 -16.35 0.47 -0.17
CA PRO A 44 -15.76 1.69 -0.69
C PRO A 44 -16.28 2.92 0.06
N LYS A 45 -15.36 3.74 0.56
CA LYS A 45 -15.69 4.96 1.33
C LYS A 45 -16.53 5.96 0.52
N ASN A 46 -16.49 5.87 -0.82
CA ASN A 46 -17.19 6.76 -1.74
C ASN A 46 -18.59 6.29 -2.14
N ASP A 47 -19.02 5.10 -1.70
CA ASP A 47 -20.41 4.67 -1.87
C ASP A 47 -21.24 5.13 -0.65
N PRO A 48 -22.06 6.19 -0.78
CA PRO A 48 -22.85 6.67 0.34
C PRO A 48 -23.89 5.64 0.82
N LYS A 49 -24.35 4.75 -0.06
CA LYS A 49 -25.32 3.70 0.30
C LYS A 49 -24.69 2.53 1.04
N HIS A 50 -23.37 2.44 1.05
CA HIS A 50 -22.62 1.55 1.92
C HIS A 50 -22.45 2.12 3.34
N ASN A 51 -22.33 3.45 3.49
CA ASN A 51 -22.01 4.09 4.79
C ASN A 51 -22.94 5.25 5.16
N SER A 52 -22.72 6.46 4.70
CA SER A 52 -23.45 7.67 5.18
C SER A 52 -24.96 7.62 4.95
N ASN A 53 -25.41 6.99 3.86
CA ASN A 53 -26.80 6.79 3.49
C ASN A 53 -27.19 5.29 3.47
N TRP A 54 -26.66 4.53 4.42
CA TRP A 54 -26.85 3.08 4.47
C TRP A 54 -28.32 2.65 4.57
N ARG A 55 -29.21 3.53 5.03
CA ARG A 55 -30.66 3.29 5.12
C ARG A 55 -31.35 3.26 3.76
N GLN A 56 -30.74 3.85 2.72
CA GLN A 56 -31.32 3.88 1.39
C GLN A 56 -31.04 2.58 0.65
N LEU A 57 -32.05 2.01 0.02
CA LEU A 57 -31.88 0.92 -0.92
C LEU A 57 -31.19 1.42 -2.21
N TYR A 58 -30.53 0.51 -2.89
CA TYR A 58 -30.03 0.78 -4.24
C TYR A 58 -31.22 0.92 -5.20
N THR A 59 -31.07 1.72 -6.25
CA THR A 59 -32.03 1.76 -7.35
C THR A 59 -31.91 0.50 -8.19
N ASP A 60 -32.94 0.21 -9.00
CA ASP A 60 -32.90 -0.91 -9.94
C ASP A 60 -31.69 -0.82 -10.89
N GLU A 61 -31.37 0.39 -11.35
CA GLU A 61 -30.20 0.65 -12.20
C GLU A 61 -28.90 0.33 -11.47
N GLU A 62 -28.75 0.76 -10.22
CA GLU A 62 -27.56 0.45 -9.42
C GLU A 62 -27.43 -1.05 -9.14
N ILE A 63 -28.53 -1.75 -8.92
CA ILE A 63 -28.52 -3.21 -8.79
C ILE A 63 -28.03 -3.85 -10.10
N GLU A 64 -28.57 -3.47 -11.24
CA GLU A 64 -28.21 -4.07 -12.53
C GLU A 64 -26.80 -3.69 -13.02
N THR A 65 -26.31 -2.49 -12.70
CA THR A 65 -25.02 -2.00 -13.21
C THR A 65 -23.85 -2.14 -12.23
N LEU A 66 -24.13 -2.31 -10.94
CA LEU A 66 -23.09 -2.39 -9.90
C LEU A 66 -23.16 -3.70 -9.12
N ILE A 67 -24.24 -3.93 -8.38
CA ILE A 67 -24.31 -5.04 -7.41
C ILE A 67 -24.33 -6.41 -8.10
N LYS A 68 -25.22 -6.61 -9.06
CA LYS A 68 -25.36 -7.88 -9.77
C LYS A 68 -24.10 -8.28 -10.56
N PRO A 69 -23.46 -7.41 -11.35
CA PRO A 69 -22.22 -7.77 -12.03
C PRO A 69 -21.10 -8.20 -11.08
N LEU A 70 -20.99 -7.56 -9.92
CA LEU A 70 -20.00 -7.93 -8.92
C LEU A 70 -20.34 -9.25 -8.21
N ALA A 71 -21.60 -9.47 -7.86
CA ALA A 71 -22.05 -10.73 -7.31
C ALA A 71 -21.83 -11.90 -8.29
N ASP A 72 -22.17 -11.71 -9.56
CA ASP A 72 -21.97 -12.70 -10.62
C ASP A 72 -20.48 -13.03 -10.81
N ALA A 73 -19.61 -12.01 -10.85
CA ALA A 73 -18.17 -12.20 -10.96
C ALA A 73 -17.58 -12.94 -9.74
N GLY A 74 -18.03 -12.60 -8.53
CA GLY A 74 -17.62 -13.27 -7.31
C GLY A 74 -18.06 -14.75 -7.28
N ASN A 75 -19.28 -15.04 -7.71
CA ASN A 75 -19.80 -16.40 -7.78
C ASN A 75 -19.08 -17.24 -8.86
N ALA A 76 -18.78 -16.64 -10.00
CA ALA A 76 -18.05 -17.31 -11.10
C ALA A 76 -16.59 -17.60 -10.74
N SER A 77 -15.89 -16.61 -10.18
CA SER A 77 -14.46 -16.69 -9.84
C SER A 77 -14.17 -17.49 -8.57
N LYS A 78 -15.16 -17.67 -7.69
CA LYS A 78 -15.03 -18.17 -6.32
C LYS A 78 -14.32 -17.21 -5.35
N CYS A 79 -13.87 -16.04 -5.80
CA CYS A 79 -13.52 -14.92 -4.96
C CYS A 79 -14.80 -14.13 -4.66
N ARG A 80 -15.50 -14.57 -3.60
CA ARG A 80 -16.86 -14.15 -3.29
C ARG A 80 -16.95 -12.63 -3.06
N PHE A 81 -17.95 -12.02 -3.67
CA PHE A 81 -18.34 -10.65 -3.36
C PHE A 81 -19.05 -10.62 -2.00
N VAL A 82 -18.36 -10.10 -0.98
CA VAL A 82 -18.90 -9.91 0.36
C VAL A 82 -19.42 -8.48 0.46
N TYR A 83 -20.73 -8.33 0.60
CA TYR A 83 -21.33 -7.01 0.76
C TYR A 83 -21.22 -6.56 2.22
N ALA A 84 -20.40 -5.56 2.48
CA ALA A 84 -20.27 -4.96 3.80
C ALA A 84 -21.14 -3.70 3.92
N LEU A 85 -21.79 -3.52 5.07
CA LEU A 85 -22.63 -2.37 5.37
C LEU A 85 -22.18 -1.70 6.66
N HIS A 86 -21.90 -0.41 6.60
CA HIS A 86 -21.50 0.38 7.76
C HIS A 86 -22.73 1.05 8.40
N THR A 87 -23.31 0.39 9.38
CA THR A 87 -24.57 0.82 10.01
C THR A 87 -24.41 1.67 11.26
N PHE A 88 -23.17 2.03 11.61
CA PHE A 88 -22.83 2.76 12.84
C PHE A 88 -22.17 4.13 12.61
N MET A 89 -21.70 4.39 11.39
CA MET A 89 -21.25 5.73 11.01
C MET A 89 -22.46 6.59 10.69
N ASN A 90 -22.41 7.85 10.93
CA ASN A 90 -23.46 8.82 10.64
C ASN A 90 -24.89 8.23 10.67
N ASN A 91 -25.75 8.72 11.52
CA ASN A 91 -27.10 8.20 11.59
C ASN A 91 -27.18 6.70 11.95
N ALA A 92 -26.41 6.30 12.96
CA ALA A 92 -26.28 4.93 13.42
C ALA A 92 -27.61 4.26 13.78
N VAL A 93 -27.62 2.93 13.79
CA VAL A 93 -28.70 2.13 14.38
C VAL A 93 -29.01 2.66 15.78
N ARG A 94 -30.27 2.94 16.06
CA ARG A 94 -30.74 3.50 17.33
C ARG A 94 -31.04 2.41 18.35
N PHE A 95 -30.67 2.65 19.60
CA PHE A 95 -30.93 1.76 20.72
C PHE A 95 -31.65 2.49 21.88
N ASP A 96 -32.11 3.71 21.64
CA ASP A 96 -32.79 4.55 22.66
C ASP A 96 -34.16 4.01 23.07
N THR A 97 -34.90 3.44 22.10
CA THR A 97 -36.16 2.74 22.33
C THR A 97 -36.20 1.44 21.54
N GLU A 98 -36.97 0.45 21.99
CA GLU A 98 -37.16 -0.80 21.26
C GLU A 98 -37.85 -0.55 19.91
N GLU A 99 -38.77 0.36 19.83
CA GLU A 99 -39.46 0.74 18.59
C GLU A 99 -38.44 1.27 17.54
N HIS A 100 -37.60 2.23 17.92
CA HIS A 100 -36.55 2.76 17.02
C HIS A 100 -35.55 1.69 16.60
N TYR A 101 -35.18 0.82 17.53
CA TYR A 101 -34.29 -0.30 17.24
C TYR A 101 -34.88 -1.25 16.20
N GLN A 102 -36.13 -1.65 16.36
CA GLN A 102 -36.80 -2.56 15.43
C GLN A 102 -37.02 -1.94 14.04
N GLU A 103 -37.31 -0.63 13.99
CA GLU A 103 -37.36 0.12 12.72
C GLU A 103 -36.01 0.04 11.98
N ASP A 104 -34.91 0.33 12.68
CA ASP A 104 -33.58 0.34 12.10
C ASP A 104 -33.09 -1.06 11.73
N LEU A 105 -33.36 -2.06 12.57
CA LEU A 105 -33.07 -3.47 12.27
C LEU A 105 -33.76 -3.92 10.99
N ALA A 106 -35.03 -3.57 10.81
CA ALA A 106 -35.77 -3.89 9.59
C ALA A 106 -35.15 -3.24 8.33
N ILE A 107 -34.63 -2.01 8.47
CA ILE A 107 -33.93 -1.31 7.36
C ILE A 107 -32.63 -2.03 7.00
N VAL A 108 -31.83 -2.44 7.99
CA VAL A 108 -30.59 -3.21 7.75
C VAL A 108 -30.91 -4.52 7.04
N GLN A 109 -31.91 -5.27 7.52
CA GLN A 109 -32.35 -6.53 6.93
C GLN A 109 -32.84 -6.35 5.50
N ALA A 110 -33.65 -5.34 5.21
CA ALA A 110 -34.13 -5.05 3.87
C ALA A 110 -33.01 -4.69 2.91
N LYS A 111 -32.00 -3.97 3.37
CA LYS A 111 -30.80 -3.64 2.58
C LYS A 111 -30.02 -4.89 2.17
N PHE A 112 -29.77 -5.78 3.13
CA PHE A 112 -29.09 -7.04 2.85
C PHE A 112 -29.94 -7.99 1.98
N GLU A 113 -31.24 -8.04 2.19
CA GLU A 113 -32.16 -8.83 1.37
C GLU A 113 -32.10 -8.38 -0.09
N GLN A 114 -32.11 -7.09 -0.37
CA GLN A 114 -31.98 -6.55 -1.72
C GLN A 114 -30.72 -7.05 -2.44
N VAL A 115 -29.57 -7.02 -1.77
CA VAL A 115 -28.32 -7.44 -2.41
C VAL A 115 -28.21 -8.98 -2.49
N ILE A 116 -28.80 -9.72 -1.55
CA ILE A 116 -28.89 -11.18 -1.62
C ILE A 116 -29.78 -11.63 -2.79
N GLU A 117 -30.91 -10.97 -3.02
CA GLU A 117 -31.76 -11.22 -4.20
C GLU A 117 -31.00 -10.97 -5.51
N ALA A 118 -30.06 -10.00 -5.52
CA ALA A 118 -29.22 -9.72 -6.67
C ALA A 118 -28.04 -10.71 -6.86
N GLY A 119 -27.87 -11.69 -5.95
CA GLY A 119 -26.86 -12.73 -6.08
C GLY A 119 -25.73 -12.71 -5.04
N VAL A 120 -25.71 -11.74 -4.12
CA VAL A 120 -24.75 -11.71 -3.02
C VAL A 120 -24.96 -12.92 -2.10
N ARG A 121 -23.89 -13.61 -1.71
CA ARG A 121 -23.94 -14.83 -0.89
C ARG A 121 -23.15 -14.74 0.42
N GLN A 122 -22.68 -13.56 0.76
CA GLN A 122 -22.16 -13.24 2.09
C GLN A 122 -22.31 -11.76 2.36
N VAL A 123 -22.66 -11.44 3.60
CA VAL A 123 -22.78 -10.05 4.10
C VAL A 123 -21.84 -9.84 5.28
N ALA A 124 -21.47 -8.60 5.54
CA ALA A 124 -20.65 -8.19 6.67
C ALA A 124 -21.17 -6.88 7.25
N ILE A 125 -20.84 -6.60 8.50
CA ILE A 125 -21.23 -5.40 9.22
C ILE A 125 -19.97 -4.68 9.70
N LEU A 126 -19.88 -3.37 9.47
CA LEU A 126 -18.77 -2.55 9.90
C LEU A 126 -19.21 -1.54 10.96
N ALA A 127 -18.33 -1.30 11.93
CA ALA A 127 -18.47 -0.27 12.96
C ALA A 127 -17.16 0.52 13.20
N ASP A 128 -16.19 0.39 12.27
CA ASP A 128 -14.93 1.14 12.33
C ASP A 128 -15.19 2.66 12.23
N ASP A 129 -14.36 3.43 12.91
CA ASP A 129 -14.39 4.91 12.90
C ASP A 129 -15.75 5.52 13.31
N ALA A 130 -16.50 4.82 14.14
CA ALA A 130 -17.83 5.22 14.60
C ALA A 130 -17.87 5.45 16.12
N ALA A 131 -18.95 6.06 16.60
CA ALA A 131 -19.22 6.14 18.02
C ALA A 131 -19.56 4.75 18.59
N ASN A 132 -19.02 4.43 19.77
CA ASN A 132 -19.29 3.17 20.44
C ASN A 132 -20.72 3.16 21.02
N VAL A 133 -21.55 2.23 20.57
CA VAL A 133 -22.94 2.09 21.06
C VAL A 133 -23.04 1.23 22.33
N GLY A 134 -21.94 0.62 22.77
CA GLY A 134 -21.85 -0.21 23.97
C GLY A 134 -21.99 -1.72 23.73
N ALA A 135 -21.40 -2.50 24.62
CA ALA A 135 -21.31 -3.94 24.51
C ALA A 135 -22.67 -4.63 24.35
N ASP A 136 -23.63 -4.32 25.22
CA ASP A 136 -24.94 -4.94 25.21
C ASP A 136 -25.71 -4.70 23.90
N ASN A 137 -25.56 -3.52 23.33
CA ASN A 137 -26.19 -3.15 22.07
C ASN A 137 -25.58 -3.90 20.87
N TYR A 138 -24.26 -4.06 20.82
CA TYR A 138 -23.62 -4.89 19.81
C TYR A 138 -24.02 -6.35 19.93
N ILE A 139 -24.06 -6.90 21.16
CA ILE A 139 -24.47 -8.26 21.41
C ILE A 139 -25.92 -8.48 20.93
N LYS A 140 -26.85 -7.59 21.29
CA LYS A 140 -28.24 -7.64 20.83
C LYS A 140 -28.35 -7.63 19.31
N PHE A 141 -27.71 -6.66 18.68
CA PHE A 141 -27.75 -6.48 17.23
C PHE A 141 -27.20 -7.71 16.47
N LEU A 142 -26.06 -8.25 16.90
CA LEU A 142 -25.44 -9.41 16.28
C LEU A 142 -26.23 -10.70 16.49
N ASN A 143 -26.91 -10.86 17.62
CA ASN A 143 -27.85 -11.99 17.83
C ASN A 143 -29.04 -11.89 16.87
N ASP A 144 -29.68 -10.72 16.79
CA ASP A 144 -30.83 -10.51 15.91
C ASP A 144 -30.44 -10.69 14.42
N MET A 145 -29.27 -10.22 14.02
CA MET A 145 -28.77 -10.40 12.67
C MET A 145 -28.39 -11.85 12.37
N THR A 146 -27.87 -12.60 13.34
CA THR A 146 -27.57 -14.02 13.21
C THR A 146 -28.85 -14.84 13.01
N ASP A 147 -29.90 -14.57 13.78
CA ASP A 147 -31.20 -15.21 13.65
C ASP A 147 -31.83 -14.92 12.29
N TRP A 148 -31.78 -13.65 11.86
CA TRP A 148 -32.27 -13.26 10.54
C TRP A 148 -31.49 -13.97 9.39
N LEU A 149 -30.15 -14.05 9.53
CA LEU A 149 -29.32 -14.72 8.53
C LEU A 149 -29.66 -16.21 8.41
N ALA A 150 -30.00 -16.86 9.52
CA ALA A 150 -30.45 -18.24 9.52
C ALA A 150 -31.80 -18.42 8.79
N GLU A 151 -32.73 -17.47 8.96
CA GLU A 151 -34.00 -17.49 8.20
C GLU A 151 -33.75 -17.28 6.70
N MET A 152 -32.91 -16.35 6.31
CA MET A 152 -32.52 -16.11 4.90
C MET A 152 -31.84 -17.35 4.29
N GLY A 153 -31.09 -18.10 5.07
CA GLY A 153 -30.45 -19.35 4.65
C GLY A 153 -31.43 -20.47 4.26
N LYS A 154 -32.68 -20.40 4.71
CA LYS A 154 -33.71 -21.35 4.28
C LYS A 154 -34.15 -21.12 2.84
N GLU A 155 -34.18 -19.88 2.41
CA GLU A 155 -34.48 -19.48 1.03
C GLU A 155 -33.24 -19.55 0.13
N TYR A 156 -32.10 -19.15 0.67
CA TYR A 156 -30.80 -19.13 -0.04
C TYR A 156 -29.81 -20.09 0.65
N PRO A 157 -29.83 -21.39 0.35
CA PRO A 157 -29.02 -22.39 1.07
C PRO A 157 -27.51 -22.21 0.91
N ASP A 158 -27.07 -21.49 -0.14
CA ASP A 158 -25.68 -21.14 -0.40
C ASP A 158 -25.23 -19.84 0.28
N LEU A 159 -26.14 -19.13 0.94
CA LEU A 159 -25.81 -17.94 1.73
C LEU A 159 -24.93 -18.33 2.93
N LYS A 160 -23.77 -17.69 3.04
CA LYS A 160 -22.86 -17.92 4.17
C LYS A 160 -23.50 -17.47 5.48
N GLN A 161 -23.42 -18.35 6.48
CA GLN A 161 -23.93 -18.07 7.82
C GLN A 161 -22.88 -17.40 8.72
N THR A 162 -21.60 -17.39 8.33
CA THR A 162 -20.57 -16.61 8.99
C THR A 162 -20.79 -15.12 8.73
N LEU A 163 -20.71 -14.33 9.79
CA LEU A 163 -20.94 -12.87 9.75
C LEU A 163 -19.69 -12.14 10.22
N PRO A 164 -18.88 -11.64 9.30
CA PRO A 164 -17.78 -10.73 9.66
C PRO A 164 -18.33 -9.44 10.25
N PHE A 165 -17.80 -9.06 11.39
CA PHE A 165 -18.14 -7.82 12.10
C PHE A 165 -16.86 -7.06 12.47
N CYS A 166 -16.68 -5.88 11.88
CA CYS A 166 -15.60 -4.99 12.27
C CYS A 166 -16.04 -4.14 13.46
N THR A 167 -15.43 -4.38 14.59
CA THR A 167 -15.77 -3.68 15.85
C THR A 167 -15.27 -2.24 15.83
N VAL A 168 -15.91 -1.37 16.61
CA VAL A 168 -15.44 0.00 16.84
C VAL A 168 -14.07 0.05 17.50
N GLU A 169 -13.69 -1.00 18.21
CA GLU A 169 -12.42 -1.17 18.93
C GLU A 169 -11.38 -1.97 18.11
N TYR A 170 -11.50 -1.93 16.79
CA TYR A 170 -10.73 -2.74 15.84
C TYR A 170 -9.20 -2.59 15.98
N MET A 171 -8.73 -1.47 16.51
CA MET A 171 -7.30 -1.13 16.65
C MET A 171 -6.69 -1.57 17.99
N TYR A 172 -7.47 -2.16 18.88
CA TYR A 172 -7.00 -2.64 20.18
C TYR A 172 -6.78 -4.14 20.19
N ASN A 173 -6.63 -4.74 21.38
CA ASN A 173 -6.24 -6.14 21.55
C ASN A 173 -7.42 -7.08 21.87
N GLY A 174 -8.64 -6.62 21.66
CA GLY A 174 -9.86 -7.38 21.93
C GLY A 174 -10.50 -7.01 23.27
N GLN A 175 -11.75 -7.40 23.41
CA GLN A 175 -12.56 -7.17 24.60
C GLN A 175 -13.18 -8.50 25.05
N SER A 176 -13.32 -8.69 26.37
CA SER A 176 -13.89 -9.93 26.91
C SER A 176 -15.34 -10.14 26.55
N TYR A 177 -16.12 -9.07 26.33
CA TYR A 177 -17.52 -9.18 25.93
C TYR A 177 -17.72 -9.78 24.54
N TYR A 178 -16.67 -9.83 23.69
CA TYR A 178 -16.74 -10.54 22.40
C TYR A 178 -17.05 -12.01 22.53
N GLN A 179 -16.78 -12.62 23.69
CA GLN A 179 -17.17 -14.00 24.00
C GLN A 179 -18.69 -14.22 23.96
N GLN A 180 -19.47 -13.15 24.16
CA GLN A 180 -20.93 -13.17 24.14
C GLN A 180 -21.55 -13.01 22.75
N PHE A 181 -20.72 -12.75 21.73
CA PHE A 181 -21.21 -12.73 20.35
C PHE A 181 -21.60 -14.14 19.91
N PRO A 182 -22.59 -14.30 19.01
CA PRO A 182 -22.88 -15.58 18.40
C PRO A 182 -21.62 -16.25 17.78
N GLU A 183 -21.55 -17.56 17.79
CA GLU A 183 -20.38 -18.29 17.30
C GLU A 183 -20.05 -18.04 15.82
N ASN A 184 -21.07 -17.75 15.00
CA ASN A 184 -20.90 -17.44 13.58
C ASN A 184 -20.30 -16.06 13.32
N VAL A 185 -20.21 -15.18 14.32
CA VAL A 185 -19.62 -13.86 14.17
C VAL A 185 -18.10 -13.96 14.14
N GLN A 186 -17.52 -13.45 13.06
CA GLN A 186 -16.07 -13.33 12.86
C GLN A 186 -15.65 -11.91 13.18
N ILE A 187 -14.79 -11.73 14.16
CA ILE A 187 -14.45 -10.42 14.70
C ILE A 187 -13.26 -9.84 13.94
N VAL A 188 -13.52 -8.77 13.18
CA VAL A 188 -12.53 -8.14 12.30
C VAL A 188 -11.70 -7.13 13.08
N MET A 189 -10.38 -7.31 13.06
CA MET A 189 -9.40 -6.51 13.80
C MET A 189 -8.20 -6.16 12.92
N THR A 190 -7.51 -5.08 13.24
CA THR A 190 -6.38 -4.60 12.44
C THR A 190 -4.99 -4.95 12.99
N GLY A 191 -4.91 -5.78 14.04
CA GLY A 191 -3.63 -6.31 14.53
C GLY A 191 -3.05 -5.57 15.74
N GLY A 192 -3.89 -5.00 16.61
CA GLY A 192 -3.48 -4.34 17.86
C GLY A 192 -3.17 -2.84 17.72
N ARG A 193 -3.19 -2.34 16.51
CA ARG A 193 -3.08 -0.91 16.14
C ARG A 193 -3.74 -0.70 14.78
N ILE A 194 -3.93 0.54 14.34
CA ILE A 194 -4.56 0.83 13.03
C ILE A 194 -3.75 0.19 11.89
N TRP A 195 -2.43 0.37 11.89
CA TRP A 195 -1.50 -0.17 10.90
C TRP A 195 -0.79 -1.41 11.44
N GLY A 196 -1.57 -2.42 11.85
CA GLY A 196 -1.08 -3.63 12.47
C GLY A 196 -0.66 -4.72 11.47
N GLU A 197 -0.30 -5.86 12.04
CA GLU A 197 0.31 -6.99 11.33
C GLU A 197 -0.36 -8.29 11.78
N VAL A 198 -0.28 -9.32 10.95
CA VAL A 198 -0.57 -10.70 11.38
C VAL A 198 0.61 -11.19 12.18
N SER A 199 0.45 -11.38 13.48
CA SER A 199 1.52 -11.80 14.40
C SER A 199 1.00 -12.74 15.48
N ASN A 200 1.86 -13.60 16.02
CA ASN A 200 1.52 -14.43 17.17
C ASN A 200 1.17 -13.59 18.40
N SER A 201 1.88 -12.50 18.63
CA SER A 201 1.63 -11.61 19.77
C SER A 201 0.18 -11.13 19.79
N PHE A 202 -0.33 -10.65 18.66
CA PHE A 202 -1.70 -10.17 18.55
C PHE A 202 -2.72 -11.33 18.57
N THR A 203 -2.52 -12.35 17.75
CA THR A 203 -3.50 -13.45 17.62
C THR A 203 -3.69 -14.22 18.91
N GLU A 204 -2.62 -14.44 19.67
CA GLU A 204 -2.69 -15.11 20.98
C GLU A 204 -3.39 -14.24 22.02
N THR A 205 -3.02 -12.98 22.14
CA THR A 205 -3.63 -12.03 23.09
C THR A 205 -5.12 -11.87 22.79
N PHE A 206 -5.48 -11.69 21.53
CA PHE A 206 -6.87 -11.57 21.11
C PHE A 206 -7.66 -12.84 21.40
N THR A 207 -7.13 -14.00 21.02
CA THR A 207 -7.80 -15.29 21.22
C THR A 207 -8.06 -15.57 22.71
N ASN A 208 -7.09 -15.29 23.56
CA ASN A 208 -7.24 -15.45 25.01
C ASN A 208 -8.31 -14.53 25.60
N THR A 209 -8.48 -13.33 25.05
CA THR A 209 -9.46 -12.35 25.51
C THR A 209 -10.85 -12.62 24.93
N ALA A 210 -10.94 -12.87 23.63
CA ALA A 210 -12.21 -12.96 22.89
C ALA A 210 -12.79 -14.38 22.83
N GLY A 211 -12.00 -15.42 23.17
CA GLY A 211 -12.44 -16.81 23.12
C GLY A 211 -12.54 -17.39 21.70
N ARG A 212 -12.08 -16.68 20.71
CA ARG A 212 -11.99 -17.07 19.28
C ARG A 212 -10.87 -16.29 18.61
N GLY A 213 -10.31 -16.81 17.52
CA GLY A 213 -9.30 -16.12 16.74
C GLY A 213 -9.87 -14.88 16.02
N PRO A 214 -9.04 -13.88 15.73
CA PRO A 214 -9.46 -12.70 14.97
C PRO A 214 -9.64 -13.02 13.50
N TYR A 215 -10.49 -12.22 12.83
CA TYR A 215 -10.50 -12.04 11.39
C TYR A 215 -9.63 -10.82 11.08
N MET A 216 -8.50 -10.99 10.37
CA MET A 216 -7.51 -9.93 10.22
C MET A 216 -7.86 -9.03 9.03
N TRP A 217 -7.98 -7.74 9.30
CA TRP A 217 -8.00 -6.66 8.31
C TRP A 217 -6.66 -5.94 8.40
N ILE A 218 -5.80 -6.14 7.44
CA ILE A 218 -4.46 -5.56 7.44
C ILE A 218 -4.42 -4.35 6.52
N ASN A 219 -4.14 -3.17 7.08
CA ASN A 219 -4.00 -1.92 6.33
C ASN A 219 -2.66 -1.88 5.60
N TRP A 220 -2.52 -2.74 4.62
CA TRP A 220 -1.38 -2.92 3.74
C TRP A 220 -1.85 -3.59 2.44
N PRO A 221 -1.42 -3.14 1.27
CA PRO A 221 -0.53 -2.04 0.95
C PRO A 221 -1.21 -0.65 0.92
N CYS A 222 -2.20 -0.41 1.73
CA CYS A 222 -2.96 0.83 1.82
C CYS A 222 -2.05 2.06 1.90
N THR A 223 -2.36 3.08 1.11
CA THR A 223 -1.59 4.32 1.00
C THR A 223 -2.36 5.55 1.48
N ASP A 224 -3.31 5.40 2.38
CA ASP A 224 -4.11 6.52 2.92
C ASP A 224 -3.26 7.68 3.44
N ASN A 225 -2.13 7.37 4.08
CA ASN A 225 -1.19 8.35 4.61
C ASN A 225 0.10 8.48 3.77
N SER A 226 0.17 7.85 2.61
CA SER A 226 1.33 7.82 1.71
C SER A 226 0.87 7.85 0.24
N LYS A 227 -0.04 8.75 -0.07
CA LYS A 227 -0.77 8.82 -1.36
C LYS A 227 0.14 8.95 -2.58
N ASN A 228 1.34 9.47 -2.35
CA ASN A 228 2.36 9.69 -3.36
C ASN A 228 3.17 8.41 -3.67
N HIS A 229 2.99 7.35 -2.89
CA HIS A 229 3.81 6.14 -2.95
C HIS A 229 3.04 4.95 -3.53
N LEU A 230 3.79 4.01 -4.10
CA LEU A 230 3.37 2.63 -4.31
C LEU A 230 4.05 1.73 -3.25
N ILE A 231 3.30 0.81 -2.68
CA ILE A 231 3.81 -0.14 -1.69
C ILE A 231 3.87 -1.52 -2.34
N MET A 232 5.05 -1.85 -2.87
CA MET A 232 5.27 -3.00 -3.74
C MET A 232 5.98 -4.17 -3.04
N GLY A 233 5.95 -4.18 -1.71
CA GLY A 233 6.57 -5.22 -0.91
C GLY A 233 6.08 -5.18 0.54
N GLY A 234 6.78 -5.87 1.44
CA GLY A 234 6.46 -5.89 2.87
C GLY A 234 5.88 -7.21 3.36
N TYR A 235 6.10 -8.31 2.67
CA TYR A 235 5.51 -9.63 2.94
C TYR A 235 5.71 -10.08 4.38
N SER A 236 6.96 -10.27 4.83
CA SER A 236 7.23 -10.73 6.20
C SER A 236 6.98 -9.67 7.27
N THR A 237 6.93 -8.40 6.89
CA THR A 237 6.62 -7.31 7.82
C THR A 237 5.16 -7.33 8.25
N PHE A 238 4.23 -7.53 7.32
CA PHE A 238 2.79 -7.51 7.60
C PHE A 238 2.18 -8.90 7.81
N LEU A 239 2.80 -9.93 7.24
CA LEU A 239 2.39 -11.32 7.37
C LEU A 239 3.55 -12.10 8.00
N HIS A 240 3.57 -12.16 9.34
CA HIS A 240 4.69 -12.73 10.07
C HIS A 240 4.78 -14.25 9.86
N PRO A 241 5.98 -14.78 9.61
CA PRO A 241 6.20 -16.23 9.63
C PRO A 241 5.89 -16.87 10.99
N GLY A 242 5.51 -18.13 10.97
CA GLY A 242 5.34 -18.95 12.18
C GLY A 242 4.09 -18.63 13.02
N VAL A 243 3.09 -17.98 12.44
CA VAL A 243 1.81 -17.71 13.12
C VAL A 243 0.95 -18.99 13.13
N ASP A 244 0.32 -19.26 14.27
CA ASP A 244 -0.57 -20.41 14.42
C ASP A 244 -1.88 -20.19 13.63
N PRO A 245 -2.14 -20.99 12.57
CA PRO A 245 -3.34 -20.83 11.75
C PRO A 245 -4.64 -21.10 12.50
N ALA A 246 -4.60 -21.90 13.58
CA ALA A 246 -5.77 -22.18 14.42
C ALA A 246 -6.31 -20.93 15.11
N LYS A 247 -5.52 -19.85 15.18
CA LYS A 247 -5.88 -18.58 15.82
C LYS A 247 -6.23 -17.49 14.80
N ILE A 248 -6.49 -17.85 13.54
CA ILE A 248 -6.85 -16.89 12.49
C ILE A 248 -8.10 -17.40 11.77
N GLN A 249 -9.16 -16.58 11.71
CA GLN A 249 -10.38 -16.92 10.98
C GLN A 249 -10.38 -16.44 9.54
N GLY A 250 -9.63 -15.41 9.23
CA GLY A 250 -9.50 -14.84 7.90
C GLY A 250 -8.43 -13.79 7.82
N ILE A 251 -7.96 -13.50 6.61
CA ILE A 251 -7.06 -12.40 6.32
C ILE A 251 -7.54 -11.68 5.06
N VAL A 252 -7.89 -10.41 5.20
CA VAL A 252 -8.14 -9.49 4.09
C VAL A 252 -7.18 -8.32 4.17
N LEU A 253 -6.54 -8.00 3.05
CA LEU A 253 -5.69 -6.82 2.93
C LEU A 253 -6.53 -5.62 2.50
N ASN A 254 -6.27 -4.45 3.08
CA ASN A 254 -6.78 -3.18 2.59
C ASN A 254 -5.76 -2.58 1.61
N PRO A 255 -6.06 -2.54 0.29
CA PRO A 255 -5.07 -2.23 -0.73
C PRO A 255 -4.93 -0.73 -1.02
N MET A 256 -4.14 -0.43 -2.08
CA MET A 256 -4.04 0.90 -2.66
C MET A 256 -5.27 1.22 -3.51
N GLN A 257 -5.51 2.51 -3.78
CA GLN A 257 -6.50 2.91 -4.81
C GLN A 257 -6.12 2.41 -6.22
N GLN A 258 -4.86 2.10 -6.46
CA GLN A 258 -4.39 1.41 -7.67
C GLN A 258 -4.59 -0.09 -7.47
N SER A 259 -5.66 -0.63 -8.06
CA SER A 259 -6.03 -2.05 -7.89
C SER A 259 -5.00 -3.01 -8.46
N GLU A 260 -4.46 -2.72 -9.63
CA GLU A 260 -3.59 -3.62 -10.35
C GLU A 260 -2.20 -3.79 -9.68
N PRO A 261 -1.47 -2.74 -9.31
CA PRO A 261 -0.21 -2.92 -8.56
C PRO A 261 -0.43 -3.46 -7.14
N SER A 262 -1.62 -3.32 -6.57
CA SER A 262 -1.99 -3.96 -5.29
C SER A 262 -1.94 -5.49 -5.35
N LYS A 263 -1.99 -6.08 -6.55
CA LYS A 263 -1.84 -7.53 -6.77
C LYS A 263 -0.55 -8.09 -6.19
N VAL A 264 0.52 -7.31 -6.11
CA VAL A 264 1.78 -7.76 -5.49
C VAL A 264 1.55 -8.16 -4.03
N ALA A 265 0.96 -7.29 -3.22
CA ALA A 265 0.63 -7.60 -1.83
C ALA A 265 -0.48 -8.68 -1.71
N ILE A 266 -1.50 -8.60 -2.55
CA ILE A 266 -2.63 -9.55 -2.54
C ILE A 266 -2.14 -10.97 -2.88
N PHE A 267 -1.19 -11.11 -3.81
CA PHE A 267 -0.54 -12.40 -4.08
C PHE A 267 0.21 -12.93 -2.87
N GLY A 268 0.88 -12.06 -2.11
CA GLY A 268 1.51 -12.41 -0.84
C GLY A 268 0.51 -13.00 0.15
N ASN A 269 -0.67 -12.39 0.28
CA ASN A 269 -1.74 -12.95 1.11
C ASN A 269 -2.25 -14.29 0.57
N ALA A 270 -2.38 -14.45 -0.74
CA ALA A 270 -2.79 -15.72 -1.33
C ALA A 270 -1.82 -16.86 -0.96
N CYS A 271 -0.51 -16.61 -1.07
CA CYS A 271 0.52 -17.58 -0.68
C CYS A 271 0.50 -17.86 0.83
N TYR A 272 0.53 -16.80 1.65
CA TYR A 272 0.58 -16.88 3.10
C TYR A 272 -0.64 -17.58 3.70
N SER A 273 -1.82 -17.19 3.25
CA SER A 273 -3.07 -17.77 3.76
C SER A 273 -3.30 -19.21 3.34
N TRP A 274 -2.71 -19.61 2.21
CA TRP A 274 -2.76 -21.01 1.78
C TRP A 274 -1.83 -21.88 2.60
N ASN A 275 -0.60 -21.42 2.81
CA ASN A 275 0.40 -22.09 3.63
C ASN A 275 1.23 -21.02 4.36
N ILE A 276 0.96 -20.83 5.65
CA ILE A 276 1.64 -19.82 6.46
C ILE A 276 3.14 -20.09 6.42
N TRP A 277 3.92 -19.09 6.06
CA TRP A 277 5.38 -19.17 5.99
C TRP A 277 5.98 -19.51 7.35
N GLU A 278 6.96 -20.38 7.36
CA GLU A 278 7.72 -20.72 8.57
C GLU A 278 8.91 -19.74 8.77
N THR A 279 9.43 -19.17 7.68
CA THR A 279 10.63 -18.31 7.70
C THR A 279 10.44 -17.06 6.83
N GLU A 280 11.30 -16.05 7.04
CA GLU A 280 11.34 -14.85 6.19
C GLU A 280 11.81 -15.18 4.77
N GLU A 281 12.68 -16.18 4.60
CA GLU A 281 13.17 -16.61 3.29
C GLU A 281 12.02 -17.14 2.42
N GLU A 282 11.03 -17.81 3.00
CA GLU A 282 9.83 -18.23 2.26
C GLU A 282 8.99 -17.03 1.80
N ALA A 283 8.89 -15.99 2.63
CA ALA A 283 8.24 -14.74 2.26
C ALA A 283 8.98 -14.04 1.12
N ASP A 284 10.30 -13.97 1.19
CA ASP A 284 11.14 -13.37 0.15
C ASP A 284 11.05 -14.13 -1.16
N LEU A 285 11.03 -15.46 -1.11
CA LEU A 285 10.83 -16.31 -2.29
C LEU A 285 9.47 -16.06 -2.93
N ALA A 286 8.41 -15.97 -2.13
CA ALA A 286 7.06 -15.67 -2.61
C ALA A 286 7.01 -14.28 -3.27
N TRP A 287 7.64 -13.27 -2.68
CA TRP A 287 7.72 -11.93 -3.25
C TRP A 287 8.47 -11.92 -4.59
N ASN A 288 9.66 -12.53 -4.65
CA ASN A 288 10.44 -12.62 -5.88
C ASN A 288 9.66 -13.29 -7.02
N ASN A 289 8.86 -14.29 -6.70
CA ASN A 289 8.06 -15.04 -7.68
C ASN A 289 6.73 -14.36 -8.04
N SER A 290 6.27 -13.34 -7.31
CA SER A 290 4.96 -12.73 -7.51
C SER A 290 4.81 -12.02 -8.85
N PHE A 291 5.85 -11.39 -9.34
CA PHE A 291 5.80 -10.42 -10.45
C PHE A 291 5.35 -11.02 -11.78
N LYS A 292 5.75 -12.22 -12.13
CA LYS A 292 5.28 -12.92 -13.32
C LYS A 292 3.79 -13.26 -13.27
N TYR A 293 3.27 -13.56 -12.08
CA TYR A 293 1.84 -13.80 -11.87
C TYR A 293 1.03 -12.52 -11.88
N VAL A 294 1.57 -11.43 -11.35
CA VAL A 294 0.96 -10.10 -11.37
C VAL A 294 0.95 -9.50 -12.76
N ASP A 295 2.10 -9.55 -13.45
CA ASP A 295 2.29 -8.91 -14.75
C ASP A 295 1.55 -9.64 -15.89
N HIS A 296 1.59 -10.98 -15.94
CA HIS A 296 1.02 -11.71 -17.08
C HIS A 296 0.42 -13.07 -16.73
N ASN A 297 0.12 -13.31 -15.48
CA ASN A 297 -0.58 -14.51 -15.01
C ASN A 297 0.05 -15.83 -15.50
N SER A 298 1.36 -15.96 -15.43
CA SER A 298 2.15 -17.10 -15.94
C SER A 298 3.26 -17.47 -14.97
N ALA A 299 3.69 -18.72 -15.02
CA ALA A 299 4.85 -19.21 -14.29
C ALA A 299 6.19 -18.88 -14.97
N ILE A 300 6.17 -18.30 -16.18
CA ILE A 300 7.34 -17.97 -16.97
C ILE A 300 7.68 -16.49 -16.78
N GLU A 301 8.91 -16.20 -16.37
CA GLU A 301 9.40 -14.83 -16.26
C GLU A 301 9.59 -14.20 -17.64
N THR A 302 9.35 -12.90 -17.72
CA THR A 302 9.61 -12.05 -18.90
C THR A 302 10.52 -10.90 -18.53
N GLU A 303 11.07 -10.20 -19.51
CA GLU A 303 11.81 -8.97 -19.27
C GLU A 303 10.94 -7.93 -18.56
N GLY A 304 9.66 -7.80 -18.95
CA GLY A 304 8.70 -6.92 -18.31
C GLY A 304 8.47 -7.26 -16.83
N SER A 305 8.19 -8.52 -16.51
CA SER A 305 7.97 -8.92 -15.11
C SER A 305 9.24 -8.76 -14.25
N ASN A 306 10.41 -9.00 -14.81
CA ASN A 306 11.69 -8.78 -14.12
C ASN A 306 11.96 -7.29 -13.90
N ALA A 307 11.62 -6.44 -14.87
CA ALA A 307 11.73 -4.99 -14.76
C ALA A 307 10.79 -4.44 -13.66
N LEU A 308 9.55 -4.92 -13.60
CA LEU A 308 8.62 -4.54 -12.52
C LEU A 308 9.17 -4.92 -11.14
N ARG A 309 9.77 -6.11 -11.01
CA ARG A 309 10.41 -6.54 -9.76
C ARG A 309 11.58 -5.62 -9.39
N GLU A 310 12.42 -5.26 -10.36
CA GLU A 310 13.55 -4.37 -10.11
C GLU A 310 13.12 -3.00 -9.60
N LEU A 311 12.15 -2.37 -10.26
CA LEU A 311 11.56 -1.11 -9.81
C LEU A 311 10.93 -1.22 -8.42
N SER A 312 10.25 -2.33 -8.15
CA SER A 312 9.52 -2.56 -6.90
C SER A 312 10.42 -2.67 -5.68
N LYS A 313 11.71 -3.01 -5.83
CA LYS A 313 12.71 -2.95 -4.75
C LYS A 313 12.87 -1.55 -4.16
N HIS A 314 12.51 -0.53 -4.90
CA HIS A 314 12.69 0.88 -4.58
C HIS A 314 11.38 1.63 -4.37
N MET A 315 10.25 0.90 -4.27
CA MET A 315 8.89 1.43 -4.08
C MET A 315 8.18 0.66 -2.95
N MET A 316 8.68 0.77 -1.72
CA MET A 316 8.12 0.05 -0.56
C MET A 316 7.87 0.95 0.65
N ASN A 317 8.66 2.01 0.82
CA ASN A 317 8.58 2.85 2.02
C ASN A 317 7.28 3.65 2.06
N GLN A 318 6.57 3.58 3.19
CA GLN A 318 5.28 4.24 3.37
C GLN A 318 5.40 5.72 3.72
N ASN A 319 6.60 6.23 3.97
CA ASN A 319 6.81 7.60 4.44
C ASN A 319 5.96 7.96 5.67
N MET A 320 5.74 7.00 6.55
CA MET A 320 4.99 7.17 7.80
C MET A 320 5.94 7.20 9.00
N ASP A 321 5.44 7.76 10.09
CA ASP A 321 6.12 7.79 11.38
C ASP A 321 6.01 6.45 12.13
N SER A 322 6.18 6.47 13.46
CA SER A 322 6.13 5.29 14.34
C SER A 322 4.77 4.55 14.38
N ARG A 323 3.75 5.01 13.66
CA ARG A 323 2.42 4.36 13.63
C ARG A 323 2.41 3.06 12.83
N VAL A 324 3.42 2.82 12.03
CA VAL A 324 3.58 1.59 11.25
C VAL A 324 5.03 1.14 11.28
N THR A 325 5.28 -0.16 11.19
CA THR A 325 6.63 -0.68 10.98
C THR A 325 7.13 -0.23 9.61
N ALA A 326 8.20 0.57 9.59
CA ALA A 326 8.73 1.13 8.35
C ALA A 326 9.26 0.02 7.44
N LEU A 327 8.74 -0.04 6.23
CA LEU A 327 9.28 -0.90 5.19
C LEU A 327 10.60 -0.34 4.67
N GLN A 328 11.61 -1.22 4.56
CA GLN A 328 12.90 -0.89 3.97
C GLN A 328 12.85 -1.10 2.46
N GLU A 329 13.31 -0.12 1.72
CA GLU A 329 13.48 -0.21 0.27
C GLU A 329 14.95 -0.05 -0.12
N SER A 330 15.31 -0.38 -1.35
CA SER A 330 16.66 -0.22 -1.87
C SER A 330 17.74 -0.93 -1.02
N VAL A 331 17.41 -2.08 -0.45
CA VAL A 331 18.24 -2.75 0.57
C VAL A 331 19.65 -3.01 0.07
N ASP A 332 19.81 -3.44 -1.18
CA ASP A 332 21.11 -3.74 -1.78
C ASP A 332 21.85 -2.48 -2.23
N LEU A 333 21.12 -1.46 -2.68
CA LEU A 333 21.69 -0.20 -3.17
C LEU A 333 22.08 0.76 -2.04
N ALA A 334 21.33 0.80 -0.95
CA ALA A 334 21.54 1.76 0.13
C ALA A 334 22.95 1.77 0.73
N PRO A 335 23.63 0.62 0.96
CA PRO A 335 25.02 0.62 1.42
C PRO A 335 26.00 1.28 0.44
N MET A 336 25.79 1.08 -0.88
CA MET A 336 26.62 1.70 -1.90
C MET A 336 26.44 3.23 -1.92
N LEU A 337 25.18 3.70 -1.78
CA LEU A 337 24.86 5.12 -1.70
C LEU A 337 25.48 5.78 -0.47
N THR A 338 25.44 5.11 0.67
CA THR A 338 26.05 5.57 1.91
C THR A 338 27.58 5.67 1.79
N ALA A 339 28.22 4.62 1.28
CA ALA A 339 29.67 4.60 1.07
C ALA A 339 30.14 5.71 0.11
N PHE A 340 29.36 5.96 -0.95
CA PHE A 340 29.66 7.04 -1.88
C PHE A 340 29.53 8.42 -1.24
N LYS A 341 28.49 8.68 -0.47
CA LYS A 341 28.33 9.94 0.28
C LYS A 341 29.51 10.18 1.24
N ASP A 342 29.96 9.14 1.93
CA ASP A 342 31.12 9.23 2.83
C ASP A 342 32.39 9.62 2.05
N LYS A 343 32.59 9.07 0.86
CA LYS A 343 33.69 9.45 -0.04
C LYS A 343 33.57 10.89 -0.56
N LEU A 344 32.35 11.36 -0.87
CA LEU A 344 32.12 12.78 -1.21
C LEU A 344 32.53 13.69 -0.06
N ASN A 345 32.11 13.36 1.17
CA ASN A 345 32.41 14.17 2.37
C ASN A 345 33.89 14.20 2.71
N SER A 346 34.62 13.15 2.42
CA SER A 346 36.07 13.04 2.68
C SER A 346 36.94 13.44 1.48
N ASN A 347 36.33 13.82 0.36
CA ASN A 347 37.00 14.13 -0.91
C ASN A 347 37.90 12.95 -1.40
N THR A 348 37.44 11.72 -1.23
CA THR A 348 38.16 10.50 -1.65
C THR A 348 37.43 9.74 -2.76
N VAL A 349 36.36 10.32 -3.31
CA VAL A 349 35.61 9.73 -4.43
C VAL A 349 36.46 9.62 -5.69
N THR A 350 36.37 8.48 -6.38
CA THR A 350 37.08 8.23 -7.63
C THR A 350 36.13 8.14 -8.83
N ALA A 351 36.68 8.19 -10.04
CA ALA A 351 35.89 8.02 -11.26
C ALA A 351 35.25 6.60 -11.30
N GLU A 352 35.94 5.58 -10.81
CA GLU A 352 35.45 4.21 -10.74
C GLU A 352 34.24 4.10 -9.78
N ASP A 353 34.25 4.83 -8.65
CA ASP A 353 33.11 4.88 -7.74
C ASP A 353 31.88 5.50 -8.43
N VAL A 354 32.10 6.55 -9.21
CA VAL A 354 31.02 7.19 -10.00
C VAL A 354 30.48 6.24 -11.04
N ASP A 355 31.34 5.59 -11.82
CA ASP A 355 30.92 4.69 -12.90
C ASP A 355 30.15 3.49 -12.36
N ALA A 356 30.54 2.95 -11.19
CA ALA A 356 29.82 1.86 -10.54
C ALA A 356 28.38 2.24 -10.17
N LEU A 357 28.15 3.44 -9.64
CA LEU A 357 26.81 3.90 -9.32
C LEU A 357 26.00 4.30 -10.56
N ILE A 358 26.63 4.88 -11.58
CA ILE A 358 25.94 5.14 -12.85
C ILE A 358 25.37 3.83 -13.40
N ALA A 359 26.14 2.74 -13.38
CA ALA A 359 25.68 1.45 -13.85
C ALA A 359 24.44 0.93 -13.08
N GLU A 360 24.37 1.14 -11.75
CA GLU A 360 23.20 0.78 -10.97
C GLU A 360 21.97 1.62 -11.34
N PHE A 361 22.14 2.92 -11.56
CA PHE A 361 21.03 3.78 -11.99
C PHE A 361 20.59 3.53 -13.43
N GLU A 362 21.50 3.13 -14.32
CA GLU A 362 21.15 2.68 -15.68
C GLU A 362 20.29 1.41 -15.63
N VAL A 363 20.54 0.48 -14.73
CA VAL A 363 19.67 -0.70 -14.54
C VAL A 363 18.24 -0.29 -14.17
N LEU A 364 18.06 0.71 -13.30
CA LEU A 364 16.73 1.22 -12.94
C LEU A 364 16.07 1.98 -14.09
N GLN A 365 16.83 2.78 -14.83
CA GLN A 365 16.34 3.49 -16.00
C GLN A 365 15.86 2.52 -17.08
N ASP A 366 16.70 1.53 -17.41
CA ASP A 366 16.35 0.47 -18.35
C ASP A 366 15.10 -0.31 -17.88
N ALA A 367 14.97 -0.56 -16.58
CA ALA A 367 13.80 -1.26 -16.02
C ALA A 367 12.50 -0.46 -16.23
N ALA A 368 12.53 0.85 -16.07
CA ALA A 368 11.36 1.70 -16.33
C ALA A 368 10.97 1.66 -17.81
N ASP A 369 11.93 1.85 -18.71
CA ASP A 369 11.73 1.79 -20.16
C ASP A 369 11.22 0.42 -20.63
N ILE A 370 11.82 -0.66 -20.12
CA ILE A 370 11.42 -2.03 -20.45
C ILE A 370 9.98 -2.28 -19.99
N TYR A 371 9.64 -1.89 -18.77
CA TYR A 371 8.30 -2.15 -18.27
C TYR A 371 7.25 -1.34 -19.01
N GLU A 372 7.51 -0.08 -19.32
CA GLU A 372 6.60 0.72 -20.14
C GLU A 372 6.35 0.09 -21.51
N ALA A 373 7.40 -0.41 -22.16
CA ALA A 373 7.32 -0.99 -23.50
C ALA A 373 6.80 -2.44 -23.52
N GLN A 374 7.05 -3.24 -22.49
CA GLN A 374 6.89 -4.69 -22.48
C GLN A 374 6.04 -5.21 -21.31
N ALA A 375 5.24 -4.37 -20.67
CA ALA A 375 4.30 -4.84 -19.65
C ALA A 375 3.37 -5.91 -20.21
N GLY A 376 3.25 -7.03 -19.52
CA GLY A 376 2.34 -8.10 -19.90
C GLY A 376 0.88 -7.74 -19.64
N ASP A 377 0.61 -7.00 -18.58
CA ASP A 377 -0.68 -6.39 -18.29
C ASP A 377 -0.58 -4.87 -18.39
N THR A 378 -1.20 -4.33 -19.43
CA THR A 378 -1.22 -2.87 -19.66
C THR A 378 -2.00 -2.11 -18.60
N ASN A 379 -2.92 -2.75 -17.88
CA ASN A 379 -3.63 -2.11 -16.77
C ASN A 379 -2.70 -1.82 -15.59
N VAL A 380 -1.78 -2.74 -15.28
CA VAL A 380 -0.75 -2.50 -14.26
C VAL A 380 0.11 -1.31 -14.67
N ARG A 381 0.64 -1.31 -15.89
CA ARG A 381 1.46 -0.22 -16.43
C ARG A 381 0.72 1.12 -16.37
N ASP A 382 -0.52 1.16 -16.83
CA ASP A 382 -1.29 2.40 -16.94
C ASP A 382 -1.62 2.98 -15.55
N GLN A 383 -1.83 2.13 -14.54
CA GLN A 383 -2.04 2.57 -13.16
C GLN A 383 -0.78 3.07 -12.46
N ILE A 384 0.42 2.67 -12.91
CA ILE A 384 1.69 3.12 -12.35
C ILE A 384 2.47 4.07 -13.25
N ILE A 385 1.89 4.53 -14.33
CA ILE A 385 2.58 5.35 -15.34
C ILE A 385 3.24 6.61 -14.72
N TYR A 386 2.61 7.25 -13.75
CA TYR A 386 3.15 8.43 -13.06
C TYR A 386 4.44 8.12 -12.30
N TRP A 387 4.58 6.91 -11.77
CA TRP A 387 5.82 6.44 -11.12
C TRP A 387 6.87 6.03 -12.13
N LEU A 388 6.50 5.48 -13.29
CA LEU A 388 7.44 5.22 -14.38
C LEU A 388 8.06 6.53 -14.87
N ASP A 389 7.24 7.55 -15.16
CA ASP A 389 7.71 8.89 -15.52
C ASP A 389 8.59 9.51 -14.42
N CYS A 390 8.22 9.31 -13.15
CA CYS A 390 9.04 9.75 -12.02
C CYS A 390 10.39 9.03 -11.98
N TRP A 391 10.45 7.74 -12.30
CA TRP A 391 11.70 6.98 -12.37
C TRP A 391 12.61 7.48 -13.48
N ASP A 392 12.09 7.77 -14.66
CA ASP A 392 12.88 8.31 -15.78
C ASP A 392 13.58 9.59 -15.35
N ASP A 393 12.86 10.55 -14.82
CA ASP A 393 13.44 11.81 -14.34
C ASP A 393 14.37 11.62 -13.14
N THR A 394 14.06 10.72 -12.23
CA THR A 394 14.87 10.45 -11.03
C THR A 394 16.21 9.81 -11.40
N THR A 395 16.23 8.86 -12.33
CA THR A 395 17.45 8.23 -12.81
C THR A 395 18.27 9.17 -13.67
N ASP A 396 17.62 9.98 -14.51
CA ASP A 396 18.30 11.06 -15.27
C ASP A 396 18.98 12.05 -14.31
N ALA A 397 18.32 12.45 -13.23
CA ALA A 397 18.91 13.35 -12.23
C ALA A 397 20.12 12.70 -11.54
N ALA A 398 19.99 11.45 -11.10
CA ALA A 398 21.08 10.72 -10.46
C ALA A 398 22.30 10.58 -11.38
N ILE A 399 22.10 10.18 -12.62
CA ILE A 399 23.17 9.99 -13.61
C ILE A 399 23.82 11.33 -13.96
N ALA A 400 23.03 12.40 -14.16
CA ALA A 400 23.54 13.73 -14.44
C ALA A 400 24.43 14.24 -13.29
N TYR A 401 23.96 14.17 -12.05
CA TYR A 401 24.75 14.62 -10.90
C TYR A 401 25.99 13.74 -10.65
N LEU A 402 25.93 12.44 -10.89
CA LEU A 402 27.10 11.56 -10.84
C LEU A 402 28.13 11.94 -11.89
N ASN A 403 27.72 12.24 -13.12
CA ASN A 403 28.61 12.80 -14.14
C ASN A 403 29.16 14.17 -13.73
N GLY A 404 28.37 14.96 -13.02
CA GLY A 404 28.82 16.22 -12.42
C GLY A 404 29.95 16.00 -11.40
N VAL A 405 29.85 14.97 -10.56
CA VAL A 405 30.94 14.57 -9.63
C VAL A 405 32.20 14.18 -10.41
N LYS A 406 32.04 13.41 -11.48
CA LYS A 406 33.17 13.04 -12.36
C LYS A 406 33.82 14.25 -13.01
N ALA A 407 33.02 15.24 -13.43
CA ALA A 407 33.53 16.51 -13.96
C ALA A 407 34.31 17.31 -12.89
N VAL A 408 33.86 17.29 -11.63
CA VAL A 408 34.60 17.90 -10.50
C VAL A 408 35.95 17.20 -10.33
N ILE A 409 36.00 15.89 -10.34
CA ILE A 409 37.25 15.11 -10.24
C ILE A 409 38.22 15.49 -11.34
N ASN A 410 37.70 15.69 -12.58
CA ASN A 410 38.52 16.06 -13.75
C ASN A 410 38.84 17.54 -13.85
N GLY A 411 38.27 18.40 -13.00
CA GLY A 411 38.43 19.85 -13.08
C GLY A 411 37.79 20.48 -14.32
N ASP A 412 36.79 19.81 -14.93
CA ASP A 412 36.09 20.29 -16.12
C ASP A 412 34.94 21.23 -15.76
N THR A 413 35.23 22.52 -15.70
CA THR A 413 34.26 23.55 -15.31
C THR A 413 33.04 23.61 -16.24
N THR A 414 33.22 23.40 -17.52
CA THR A 414 32.12 23.42 -18.51
C THR A 414 31.18 22.24 -18.26
N ALA A 415 31.71 21.04 -18.05
CA ALA A 415 30.93 19.85 -17.74
C ALA A 415 30.24 19.94 -16.38
N ILE A 416 30.89 20.53 -15.35
CA ILE A 416 30.26 20.79 -14.05
C ILE A 416 28.97 21.62 -14.22
N LEU A 417 29.04 22.73 -14.94
CA LEU A 417 27.89 23.61 -15.18
C LEU A 417 26.78 22.91 -15.96
N GLN A 418 27.17 22.16 -16.99
CA GLN A 418 26.25 21.41 -17.83
C GLN A 418 25.48 20.35 -17.01
N TYR A 419 26.18 19.49 -16.26
CA TYR A 419 25.57 18.41 -15.48
C TYR A 419 24.81 18.93 -14.27
N ASN A 420 25.25 20.02 -13.64
CA ASN A 420 24.47 20.67 -12.58
C ASN A 420 23.11 21.15 -13.08
N THR A 421 23.07 21.78 -14.26
CA THR A 421 21.82 22.22 -14.89
C THR A 421 20.95 21.04 -15.30
N ALA A 422 21.50 20.02 -15.93
CA ALA A 422 20.77 18.84 -16.34
C ALA A 422 20.19 18.09 -15.14
N GLY A 423 21.01 17.87 -14.10
CA GLY A 423 20.58 17.22 -12.86
C GLY A 423 19.45 17.96 -12.17
N LYS A 424 19.57 19.31 -12.07
CA LYS A 424 18.51 20.13 -11.47
C LYS A 424 17.21 20.06 -12.26
N THR A 425 17.28 20.15 -13.59
CA THR A 425 16.11 20.08 -14.46
C THR A 425 15.39 18.74 -14.31
N ALA A 426 16.12 17.63 -14.36
CA ALA A 426 15.54 16.31 -14.19
C ALA A 426 14.99 16.11 -12.77
N PHE A 427 15.71 16.53 -11.74
CA PHE A 427 15.25 16.39 -10.35
C PHE A 427 13.99 17.22 -10.05
N ASP A 428 13.90 18.42 -10.58
CA ASP A 428 12.69 19.25 -10.49
C ASP A 428 11.53 18.59 -11.25
N SER A 429 11.77 18.04 -12.43
CA SER A 429 10.78 17.33 -13.25
C SER A 429 10.23 16.08 -12.54
N SER A 430 11.08 15.33 -11.84
CA SER A 430 10.67 14.12 -11.10
C SER A 430 9.57 14.34 -10.05
N LYS A 431 9.33 15.59 -9.66
CA LYS A 431 8.33 16.01 -8.67
C LYS A 431 7.03 16.51 -9.27
N THR A 432 6.84 16.38 -10.58
CA THR A 432 5.73 17.00 -11.32
C THR A 432 4.72 16.01 -11.87
N HIS A 433 4.89 14.72 -11.67
CA HIS A 433 4.02 13.68 -12.21
C HIS A 433 2.78 13.52 -11.35
N ALA A 434 1.72 14.23 -11.74
CA ALA A 434 0.49 14.38 -10.97
C ALA A 434 -0.49 13.24 -11.23
N LEU A 435 -0.98 12.63 -10.15
CA LEU A 435 -2.10 11.70 -10.16
C LEU A 435 -3.30 12.31 -9.45
N TRP A 436 -4.51 12.01 -9.95
CA TRP A 436 -5.73 12.48 -9.32
C TRP A 436 -6.03 11.72 -8.03
N TYR A 437 -6.35 12.43 -6.96
CA TYR A 437 -6.76 11.88 -5.70
C TYR A 437 -8.00 12.62 -5.19
N LEU A 438 -9.17 11.97 -5.28
CA LEU A 438 -10.48 12.51 -4.86
C LEU A 438 -10.83 13.86 -5.52
N ASP A 439 -10.30 14.97 -5.03
CA ASP A 439 -10.62 16.34 -5.40
C ASP A 439 -9.39 17.22 -5.71
N HIS A 440 -8.18 16.63 -5.67
CA HIS A 440 -6.92 17.31 -5.92
C HIS A 440 -5.88 16.39 -6.58
N TYR A 441 -4.75 16.98 -6.97
CA TYR A 441 -3.60 16.22 -7.46
C TYR A 441 -2.60 15.94 -6.34
N GLU A 442 -2.12 14.70 -6.31
CA GLU A 442 -0.91 14.29 -5.61
C GLU A 442 0.20 14.04 -6.64
N TYR A 443 1.45 14.05 -6.21
CA TYR A 443 2.59 13.87 -7.11
C TYR A 443 3.33 12.58 -6.77
N ALA A 444 3.58 11.75 -7.79
CA ALA A 444 4.26 10.46 -7.60
C ALA A 444 5.67 10.65 -7.03
N GLU A 445 6.01 9.83 -6.06
CA GLU A 445 7.34 9.78 -5.42
C GLU A 445 7.87 8.34 -5.48
N ALA A 446 9.14 8.18 -5.85
CA ALA A 446 9.81 6.90 -5.93
C ALA A 446 11.24 7.00 -5.34
N GLY A 447 11.72 5.93 -4.73
CA GLY A 447 13.06 5.89 -4.12
C GLY A 447 13.25 6.86 -2.95
N VAL A 448 12.20 7.13 -2.21
CA VAL A 448 12.15 8.23 -1.23
C VAL A 448 13.03 8.00 0.00
N GLN A 449 13.30 6.75 0.37
CA GLN A 449 14.05 6.45 1.58
C GLN A 449 15.55 6.67 1.43
N HIS A 450 16.13 6.28 0.30
CA HIS A 450 17.59 6.29 0.09
C HIS A 450 18.02 7.01 -1.18
N ILE A 451 17.31 6.82 -2.29
CA ILE A 451 17.72 7.37 -3.61
C ILE A 451 17.55 8.89 -3.64
N VAL A 452 16.38 9.40 -3.27
CA VAL A 452 16.12 10.86 -3.28
C VAL A 452 17.06 11.62 -2.35
N PRO A 453 17.29 11.20 -1.09
CA PRO A 453 18.30 11.81 -0.23
C PRO A 453 19.73 11.76 -0.81
N PHE A 454 20.08 10.66 -1.49
CA PHE A 454 21.36 10.53 -2.19
C PHE A 454 21.49 11.54 -3.33
N ILE A 455 20.48 11.69 -4.17
CA ILE A 455 20.45 12.67 -5.25
C ILE A 455 20.61 14.07 -4.68
N GLN A 456 19.91 14.41 -3.61
CA GLN A 456 20.03 15.71 -2.96
C GLN A 456 21.46 15.97 -2.44
N ALA A 457 22.08 15.00 -1.79
CA ALA A 457 23.45 15.14 -1.30
C ALA A 457 24.47 15.30 -2.45
N THR A 458 24.27 14.59 -3.54
CA THR A 458 25.12 14.70 -4.74
C THR A 458 24.91 16.03 -5.45
N ALA A 459 23.65 16.49 -5.53
CA ALA A 459 23.29 17.81 -6.06
C ALA A 459 23.97 18.93 -5.27
N ASP A 460 23.93 18.89 -3.95
CA ASP A 460 24.57 19.87 -3.07
C ASP A 460 26.07 19.92 -3.30
N TYR A 461 26.70 18.75 -3.47
CA TYR A 461 28.13 18.68 -3.78
C TYR A 461 28.47 19.32 -5.13
N VAL A 462 27.76 18.96 -6.20
CA VAL A 462 28.01 19.50 -7.56
C VAL A 462 27.68 20.99 -7.63
N SER A 463 26.57 21.43 -7.04
CA SER A 463 26.14 22.84 -7.03
C SER A 463 27.17 23.74 -6.40
N LYS A 464 27.84 23.32 -5.34
CA LYS A 464 28.90 24.08 -4.69
C LYS A 464 30.06 24.40 -5.63
N TYR A 465 30.47 23.44 -6.47
CA TYR A 465 31.50 23.65 -7.47
C TYR A 465 30.99 24.45 -8.67
N ALA A 466 29.72 24.28 -9.05
CA ALA A 466 29.10 25.09 -10.11
C ALA A 466 29.00 26.58 -9.73
N GLU A 467 28.64 26.89 -8.50
CA GLU A 467 28.61 28.29 -7.99
C GLU A 467 29.99 28.94 -8.04
N THR A 468 31.03 28.21 -7.66
CA THR A 468 32.41 28.68 -7.74
C THR A 468 32.83 28.93 -9.18
N ALA A 469 32.43 28.05 -10.10
CA ALA A 469 32.72 28.17 -11.54
C ALA A 469 32.02 29.39 -12.18
N MET A 470 30.81 29.73 -11.73
CA MET A 470 30.06 30.90 -12.23
C MET A 470 30.56 32.23 -11.66
N ASN A 471 31.17 32.22 -10.50
CA ASN A 471 31.62 33.46 -9.85
C ASN A 471 33.01 33.27 -9.22
N PRO A 472 34.07 33.18 -10.06
CA PRO A 472 35.45 33.03 -9.59
C PRO A 472 35.91 34.18 -8.70
N ASP A 473 35.38 35.37 -8.91
CA ASP A 473 35.75 36.57 -8.12
C ASP A 473 35.21 36.52 -6.67
N ALA A 474 34.08 35.81 -6.44
CA ALA A 474 33.56 35.61 -5.09
C ALA A 474 34.49 34.76 -4.22
N LEU A 475 35.20 33.81 -4.83
CA LEU A 475 36.20 33.01 -4.15
C LEU A 475 37.40 33.86 -3.71
N ILE A 476 37.87 34.77 -4.56
CA ILE A 476 38.94 35.71 -4.25
C ILE A 476 38.53 36.67 -3.14
N GLN A 477 37.30 37.19 -3.20
CA GLN A 477 36.77 38.08 -2.15
C GLN A 477 36.63 37.37 -0.80
N SER A 478 36.13 36.14 -0.79
CA SER A 478 36.04 35.29 0.43
C SER A 478 37.43 35.01 1.02
N PHE A 479 38.42 34.83 0.16
CA PHE A 479 39.81 34.63 0.59
C PHE A 479 40.39 35.89 1.23
N ILE A 480 40.12 37.06 0.66
CA ILE A 480 40.55 38.35 1.18
C ILE A 480 39.88 38.65 2.52
N THR A 481 38.58 38.43 2.63
CA THR A 481 37.80 38.68 3.85
C THR A 481 38.24 37.79 5.00
N ASN A 482 38.43 36.47 4.75
CA ASN A 482 38.90 35.55 5.80
C ASN A 482 40.31 35.86 6.29
N ARG A 483 41.12 36.47 5.49
CA ARG A 483 42.47 36.84 5.88
C ARG A 483 42.55 38.18 6.63
N ALA A 484 41.61 39.08 6.36
CA ALA A 484 41.48 40.34 7.09
C ALA A 484 41.07 40.14 8.58
N ASP A 485 40.37 39.05 8.85
CA ASP A 485 39.88 38.69 10.19
C ASP A 485 40.91 37.90 11.05
N THR A 486 42.11 37.63 10.56
CA THR A 486 43.14 36.98 11.34
C THR A 486 43.88 38.00 12.21
N PRO A 487 44.20 37.71 13.50
CA PRO A 487 44.82 38.66 14.44
C PRO A 487 46.17 39.22 14.01
N ASN A 488 46.78 38.66 13.00
CA ASN A 488 48.05 39.11 12.42
C ASN A 488 47.88 39.53 10.95
N GLY A 489 46.65 39.83 10.54
CA GLY A 489 46.38 40.20 9.18
C GLY A 489 46.99 41.54 8.76
N SER A 490 48.21 41.50 8.28
CA SER A 490 48.64 42.52 7.36
C SER A 490 48.05 42.18 6.00
N THR A 491 47.26 43.06 5.46
CA THR A 491 46.74 42.99 4.10
C THR A 491 47.82 43.28 3.06
N ASP A 492 49.02 43.63 3.49
CA ASP A 492 50.18 43.86 2.63
C ASP A 492 50.73 42.49 2.23
N ASN A 493 50.71 42.17 0.99
CA ASN A 493 51.28 40.95 0.34
C ASN A 493 50.32 39.80 0.02
N VAL A 494 49.07 40.06 -0.21
CA VAL A 494 48.16 38.99 -0.65
C VAL A 494 48.25 38.79 -2.18
N PHE A 495 48.74 39.76 -2.93
CA PHE A 495 48.87 39.71 -4.39
C PHE A 495 50.02 40.61 -4.92
N ASP A 496 51.26 40.24 -4.68
CA ASP A 496 52.38 40.71 -5.51
C ASP A 496 52.74 39.68 -6.57
#